data_2d07424d29c6406bdf550a7a965576e4
#
_entry.id   2d07424d29c6406bdf550a7a965576e4
#
_cell.length_a   1.000
_cell.length_b   1.000
_cell.length_c   1.000
_cell.angle_alpha   90.00
_cell.angle_beta   90.00
_cell.angle_gamma   90.00
#
_symmetry.space_group_name_H-M   'P 1'
#
loop_
_entity.id
_entity.type
_entity.pdbx_description
1 polymer ?
#
loop_
_entity_poly.entity_id
_entity_poly.type
_entity_poly.pdbx_seq_one_letter_code
_entity_poly.pdbx_strand_id
1 'polypeptide(L)'
;ALKTKGSALYLLGVRHDALGGSIVARFVGGDLEPLPAIDLTAVHREIALLREGYANGIVLGAHDISDGGLAVSICEMTFGARRRGLGVRIDSCERWAKDVGSAGAWFGEAGGFVVEIAATTAWEALARKHDVQPIRIGDVTDSGRVVLGESSFDAATLFDVWSAPLRGFYDATEEES
;
A
#
# COMPACT_ATOMS: atom_id res chain seq x y z
N ALA A 1 -5.71 -2.47 -8.14
CA ALA A 1 -4.62 -2.50 -9.14
C ALA A 1 -4.40 -1.11 -9.73
N LEU A 2 -3.16 -0.76 -10.01
CA LEU A 2 -2.75 0.49 -10.64
C LEU A 2 -3.44 0.71 -12.00
N LYS A 3 -3.68 1.96 -12.39
CA LYS A 3 -4.44 2.33 -13.60
C LYS A 3 -3.63 3.14 -14.60
N THR A 4 -2.89 4.16 -14.16
CA THR A 4 -2.37 5.19 -15.07
C THR A 4 -0.92 5.55 -14.74
N LYS A 5 -0.01 5.47 -15.73
CA LYS A 5 1.34 6.03 -15.63
C LYS A 5 1.30 7.52 -15.31
N GLY A 6 2.13 7.94 -14.37
CA GLY A 6 2.27 9.32 -13.93
C GLY A 6 1.21 9.78 -12.93
N SER A 7 0.24 8.92 -12.54
CA SER A 7 -0.65 9.21 -11.42
C SER A 7 0.11 9.20 -10.11
N ALA A 8 -0.35 10.02 -9.15
CA ALA A 8 0.27 10.13 -7.84
C ALA A 8 -0.25 9.05 -6.88
N LEU A 9 0.62 8.60 -5.98
CA LEU A 9 0.28 7.70 -4.89
C LEU A 9 0.28 8.44 -3.56
N TYR A 10 -0.80 8.27 -2.82
CA TYR A 10 -0.98 8.86 -1.51
C TYR A 10 -1.20 7.78 -0.45
N LEU A 11 -0.71 8.05 0.74
CA LEU A 11 -0.94 7.29 1.96
C LEU A 11 -2.04 7.98 2.78
N LEU A 12 -3.03 7.22 3.22
CA LEU A 12 -3.97 7.57 4.28
C LEU A 12 -3.64 6.75 5.53
N GLY A 13 -3.88 7.31 6.68
CA GLY A 13 -3.56 6.70 7.96
C GLY A 13 -2.16 7.05 8.47
N VAL A 14 -1.99 6.88 9.76
CA VAL A 14 -0.73 7.17 10.46
C VAL A 14 0.14 5.92 10.51
N ARG A 15 1.45 6.06 10.28
CA ARG A 15 2.41 4.98 10.53
C ARG A 15 2.91 5.03 11.96
N HIS A 16 3.22 3.88 12.52
CA HIS A 16 3.69 3.69 13.89
C HIS A 16 4.89 2.74 13.93
N ASP A 17 5.74 2.88 14.95
CA ASP A 17 6.83 1.93 15.21
C ASP A 17 6.33 0.61 15.83
N ALA A 18 5.07 0.57 16.27
CA ALA A 18 4.47 -0.63 16.81
C ALA A 18 4.29 -1.68 15.71
N LEU A 19 5.01 -2.78 15.83
CA LEU A 19 4.93 -3.95 14.94
C LEU A 19 4.15 -5.12 15.57
N GLY A 20 3.58 -4.93 16.75
CA GLY A 20 2.82 -5.94 17.45
C GLY A 20 1.70 -6.51 16.58
N GLY A 21 1.60 -7.84 16.54
CA GLY A 21 0.64 -8.57 15.73
C GLY A 21 0.96 -8.68 14.24
N SER A 22 1.96 -7.94 13.73
CA SER A 22 2.31 -7.96 12.31
C SER A 22 2.97 -9.27 11.86
N ILE A 23 2.92 -9.54 10.55
CA ILE A 23 3.63 -10.66 9.94
C ILE A 23 5.13 -10.54 10.16
N VAL A 24 5.70 -9.34 10.02
CA VAL A 24 7.14 -9.12 10.22
C VAL A 24 7.56 -9.47 11.65
N ALA A 25 6.77 -9.12 12.64
CA ALA A 25 7.06 -9.47 14.02
C ALA A 25 7.16 -10.98 14.25
N ARG A 26 6.35 -11.78 13.53
CA ARG A 26 6.43 -13.25 13.57
C ARG A 26 7.74 -13.77 12.96
N PHE A 27 8.27 -13.12 11.92
CA PHE A 27 9.52 -13.54 11.28
C PHE A 27 10.76 -13.19 12.13
N VAL A 28 10.77 -12.04 12.79
CA VAL A 28 11.94 -11.62 13.59
C VAL A 28 11.96 -12.24 14.99
N GLY A 29 10.88 -12.92 15.43
CA GLY A 29 10.84 -13.67 16.68
C GLY A 29 10.89 -12.81 17.93
N GLY A 30 10.43 -11.57 17.87
CA GLY A 30 10.36 -10.65 19.00
C GLY A 30 9.07 -10.77 19.81
N ASP A 31 9.12 -10.39 21.08
CA ASP A 31 7.92 -10.08 21.87
C ASP A 31 7.23 -8.88 21.21
N LEU A 32 5.96 -9.09 20.91
CA LEU A 32 5.19 -8.24 20.02
C LEU A 32 4.62 -7.06 20.81
N GLU A 33 5.42 -6.08 20.97
CA GLU A 33 5.20 -4.85 21.70
C GLU A 33 4.74 -3.71 20.83
N PRO A 34 3.95 -2.80 21.34
CA PRO A 34 2.53 -2.95 21.60
C PRO A 34 1.73 -3.03 20.31
N LEU A 35 0.45 -3.41 20.39
CA LEU A 35 -0.48 -3.22 19.27
C LEU A 35 -0.64 -1.72 18.99
N PRO A 36 -0.65 -1.29 17.72
CA PRO A 36 -0.90 0.11 17.39
C PRO A 36 -2.32 0.52 17.81
N ALA A 37 -2.46 1.72 18.38
CA ALA A 37 -3.76 2.29 18.67
C ALA A 37 -4.45 2.70 17.36
N ILE A 38 -5.72 2.31 17.19
CA ILE A 38 -6.52 2.65 16.01
C ILE A 38 -7.52 3.75 16.36
N ASP A 39 -7.47 4.87 15.64
CA ASP A 39 -8.48 5.93 15.70
C ASP A 39 -9.63 5.61 14.71
N LEU A 40 -10.69 5.01 15.22
CA LEU A 40 -11.88 4.67 14.40
C LEU A 40 -12.55 5.90 13.78
N THR A 41 -12.42 7.08 14.40
CA THR A 41 -12.97 8.33 13.85
C THR A 41 -12.17 8.78 12.63
N ALA A 42 -10.85 8.67 12.68
CA ALA A 42 -9.98 8.95 11.53
C ALA A 42 -10.27 7.97 10.39
N VAL A 43 -10.36 6.67 10.67
CA VAL A 43 -10.70 5.64 9.67
C VAL A 43 -12.04 5.93 9.01
N HIS A 44 -13.05 6.35 9.78
CA HIS A 44 -14.36 6.72 9.21
C HIS A 44 -14.26 7.88 8.21
N ARG A 45 -13.48 8.92 8.54
CA ARG A 45 -13.24 10.08 7.64
C ARG A 45 -12.49 9.67 6.37
N GLU A 46 -11.49 8.80 6.50
CA GLU A 46 -10.73 8.27 5.37
C GLU A 46 -11.63 7.46 4.41
N ILE A 47 -12.50 6.60 4.93
CA ILE A 47 -13.47 5.85 4.13
C ILE A 47 -14.47 6.80 3.43
N ALA A 48 -14.95 7.83 4.12
CA ALA A 48 -15.84 8.83 3.53
C ALA A 48 -15.16 9.60 2.39
N LEU A 49 -13.90 10.01 2.59
CA LEU A 49 -13.06 10.63 1.56
C LEU A 49 -12.89 9.71 0.34
N LEU A 50 -12.56 8.44 0.54
CA LEU A 50 -12.38 7.48 -0.55
C LEU A 50 -13.66 7.28 -1.35
N ARG A 51 -14.81 7.13 -0.68
CA ARG A 51 -16.10 6.97 -1.35
C ARG A 51 -16.44 8.17 -2.23
N GLU A 52 -16.26 9.39 -1.74
CA GLU A 52 -16.50 10.62 -2.52
C GLU A 52 -15.47 10.77 -3.64
N GLY A 53 -14.21 10.43 -3.39
CA GLY A 53 -13.14 10.44 -4.39
C GLY A 53 -13.41 9.49 -5.56
N TYR A 54 -13.91 8.29 -5.29
CA TYR A 54 -14.36 7.35 -6.33
C TYR A 54 -15.59 7.87 -7.09
N ALA A 55 -16.59 8.39 -6.39
CA ALA A 55 -17.80 8.93 -7.02
C ALA A 55 -17.50 10.08 -7.99
N ASN A 56 -16.46 10.86 -7.71
CA ASN A 56 -16.03 12.00 -8.52
C ASN A 56 -14.94 11.64 -9.57
N GLY A 57 -14.53 10.36 -9.68
CA GLY A 57 -13.48 9.92 -10.61
C GLY A 57 -12.08 10.45 -10.28
N ILE A 58 -11.86 10.94 -9.06
CA ILE A 58 -10.55 11.43 -8.58
C ILE A 58 -9.66 10.26 -8.18
N VAL A 59 -10.23 9.27 -7.48
CA VAL A 59 -9.54 8.04 -7.06
C VAL A 59 -9.61 7.02 -8.19
N LEU A 60 -8.46 6.58 -8.67
CA LEU A 60 -8.32 5.55 -9.71
C LEU A 60 -8.28 4.14 -9.10
N GLY A 61 -7.66 4.01 -7.96
CA GLY A 61 -7.53 2.76 -7.23
C GLY A 61 -7.13 3.00 -5.78
N ALA A 62 -7.51 2.10 -4.90
CA ALA A 62 -7.06 2.07 -3.51
C ALA A 62 -6.79 0.63 -3.08
N HIS A 63 -5.96 0.49 -2.07
CA HIS A 63 -5.67 -0.76 -1.38
C HIS A 63 -5.58 -0.46 0.12
N ASP A 64 -6.16 -1.31 0.94
CA ASP A 64 -6.00 -1.25 2.39
C ASP A 64 -4.58 -1.68 2.78
N ILE A 65 -4.11 -1.17 3.91
CA ILE A 65 -2.84 -1.58 4.49
C ILE A 65 -3.15 -2.60 5.57
N SER A 66 -2.94 -3.87 5.26
CA SER A 66 -3.20 -5.03 6.11
C SER A 66 -1.94 -5.87 6.26
N ASP A 67 -2.03 -7.17 6.08
CA ASP A 67 -0.94 -8.14 6.23
C ASP A 67 0.31 -7.77 5.41
N GLY A 68 1.45 -7.64 6.08
CA GLY A 68 2.72 -7.22 5.48
C GLY A 68 2.88 -5.71 5.30
N GLY A 69 1.91 -4.92 5.76
CA GLY A 69 1.97 -3.46 5.82
C GLY A 69 1.98 -2.76 4.45
N LEU A 70 2.47 -1.53 4.45
CA LEU A 70 2.51 -0.67 3.26
C LEU A 70 3.30 -1.28 2.10
N ALA A 71 4.42 -1.95 2.40
CA ALA A 71 5.28 -2.53 1.36
C ALA A 71 4.54 -3.61 0.55
N VAL A 72 3.81 -4.51 1.22
CA VAL A 72 3.04 -5.56 0.56
C VAL A 72 1.85 -4.97 -0.19
N SER A 73 1.09 -4.06 0.41
CA SER A 73 -0.05 -3.39 -0.24
C SER A 73 0.35 -2.71 -1.56
N ILE A 74 1.51 -2.04 -1.60
CA ILE A 74 2.05 -1.44 -2.82
C ILE A 74 2.39 -2.52 -3.86
N CYS A 75 3.03 -3.62 -3.45
CA CYS A 75 3.31 -4.74 -4.35
C CYS A 75 2.03 -5.30 -4.96
N GLU A 76 1.00 -5.55 -4.16
CA GLU A 76 -0.29 -6.09 -4.60
C GLU A 76 -1.02 -5.17 -5.57
N MET A 77 -0.91 -3.85 -5.39
CA MET A 77 -1.42 -2.89 -6.37
C MET A 77 -0.75 -3.04 -7.74
N THR A 78 0.51 -3.43 -7.80
CA THR A 78 1.23 -3.66 -9.07
C THR A 78 0.83 -4.99 -9.73
N PHE A 79 0.50 -6.02 -8.96
CA PHE A 79 0.23 -7.37 -9.47
C PHE A 79 -0.90 -7.41 -10.51
N GLY A 80 -2.00 -6.71 -10.24
CA GLY A 80 -3.11 -6.60 -11.20
C GLY A 80 -2.81 -5.75 -12.44
N ALA A 81 -1.73 -4.99 -12.41
CA ALA A 81 -1.30 -4.10 -13.50
C ALA A 81 -0.05 -4.61 -14.27
N ARG A 82 0.57 -5.72 -13.83
CA ARG A 82 1.83 -6.24 -14.36
C ARG A 82 1.84 -6.47 -15.88
N ARG A 83 0.72 -6.97 -16.43
CA ARG A 83 0.58 -7.19 -17.88
C ARG A 83 0.63 -5.90 -18.70
N ARG A 84 0.44 -4.74 -18.07
CA ARG A 84 0.55 -3.41 -18.68
C ARG A 84 1.91 -2.77 -18.46
N GLY A 85 2.85 -3.46 -17.79
CA GLY A 85 4.17 -2.96 -17.47
C GLY A 85 4.18 -1.83 -16.44
N LEU A 86 3.09 -1.62 -15.70
CA LEU A 86 3.05 -0.59 -14.68
C LEU A 86 3.85 -1.03 -13.45
N GLY A 87 4.53 -0.08 -12.85
CA GLY A 87 5.27 -0.19 -11.62
C GLY A 87 5.06 1.03 -10.75
N VAL A 88 5.83 1.15 -9.68
CA VAL A 88 5.77 2.29 -8.77
C VAL A 88 7.17 2.78 -8.42
N ARG A 89 7.24 4.07 -8.08
CA ARG A 89 8.37 4.67 -7.38
C ARG A 89 7.85 5.35 -6.14
N ILE A 90 8.20 4.81 -4.98
CA ILE A 90 7.87 5.37 -3.67
C ILE A 90 9.13 6.04 -3.11
N ASP A 91 8.99 7.24 -2.61
CA ASP A 91 10.07 7.97 -1.95
C ASP A 91 10.54 7.22 -0.69
N SER A 92 11.75 7.50 -0.24
CA SER A 92 12.27 6.93 1.01
C SER A 92 11.41 7.35 2.22
N CYS A 93 11.26 6.45 3.18
CA CYS A 93 10.30 6.66 4.31
C CYS A 93 10.66 7.87 5.17
N GLU A 94 11.92 8.29 5.22
CA GLU A 94 12.37 9.50 5.92
C GLU A 94 11.69 10.78 5.40
N ARG A 95 11.14 10.75 4.19
CA ARG A 95 10.43 11.89 3.59
C ARG A 95 8.98 12.00 4.04
N TRP A 96 8.31 10.86 4.30
CA TRP A 96 6.88 10.82 4.58
C TRP A 96 6.51 10.20 5.93
N ALA A 97 7.48 9.55 6.63
CA ALA A 97 7.32 8.97 7.97
C ALA A 97 8.47 9.38 8.90
N LYS A 98 8.69 10.70 9.07
CA LYS A 98 9.88 11.28 9.70
C LYS A 98 10.15 10.82 11.13
N ASP A 99 9.09 10.52 11.88
CA ASP A 99 9.15 10.17 13.30
C ASP A 99 8.93 8.67 13.54
N VAL A 100 9.02 7.86 12.48
CA VAL A 100 8.78 6.41 12.51
C VAL A 100 9.99 5.69 11.90
N GLY A 101 10.49 4.67 12.56
CA GLY A 101 11.56 3.83 12.02
C GLY A 101 11.11 3.12 10.72
N SER A 102 12.08 2.80 9.87
CA SER A 102 11.79 2.22 8.55
C SER A 102 10.97 0.93 8.63
N ALA A 103 11.18 0.09 9.65
CA ALA A 103 10.41 -1.12 9.84
C ALA A 103 8.92 -0.83 10.11
N GLY A 104 8.61 0.11 11.00
CA GLY A 104 7.24 0.54 11.28
C GLY A 104 6.59 1.23 10.09
N ALA A 105 7.36 2.07 9.36
CA ALA A 105 6.87 2.77 8.19
C ALA A 105 6.45 1.82 7.07
N TRP A 106 7.27 0.80 6.75
CA TRP A 106 7.02 -0.12 5.65
C TRP A 106 6.16 -1.33 6.01
N PHE A 107 6.30 -1.86 7.23
CA PHE A 107 5.73 -3.15 7.62
C PHE A 107 4.74 -3.06 8.78
N GLY A 108 4.47 -1.86 9.30
CA GLY A 108 3.43 -1.67 10.31
C GLY A 108 2.04 -1.95 9.73
N GLU A 109 1.24 -2.75 10.45
CA GLU A 109 -0.10 -3.20 10.05
C GLU A 109 -1.20 -2.42 10.79
N ALA A 110 -0.98 -1.12 11.02
CA ALA A 110 -1.91 -0.25 11.76
C ALA A 110 -3.14 0.20 10.94
N GLY A 111 -3.36 -0.38 9.77
CA GLY A 111 -4.41 0.03 8.85
C GLY A 111 -4.03 1.24 7.99
N GLY A 112 -5.03 1.88 7.38
CA GLY A 112 -4.87 2.94 6.39
C GLY A 112 -5.01 2.45 4.96
N PHE A 113 -4.72 3.32 3.98
CA PHE A 113 -4.89 3.01 2.56
C PHE A 113 -3.76 3.59 1.72
N VAL A 114 -3.37 2.86 0.66
CA VAL A 114 -2.62 3.42 -0.48
C VAL A 114 -3.61 3.77 -1.57
N VAL A 115 -3.53 5.00 -2.09
CA VAL A 115 -4.51 5.52 -3.03
C VAL A 115 -3.83 6.07 -4.28
N GLU A 116 -4.27 5.62 -5.46
CA GLU A 116 -3.86 6.16 -6.75
C GLU A 116 -4.79 7.29 -7.18
N ILE A 117 -4.24 8.46 -7.49
CA ILE A 117 -4.98 9.71 -7.71
C ILE A 117 -4.72 10.24 -9.12
N ALA A 118 -5.82 10.55 -9.83
CA ALA A 118 -5.77 11.17 -11.16
C ALA A 118 -5.49 12.68 -11.12
N ALA A 119 -6.08 13.39 -10.17
CA ALA A 119 -6.08 14.85 -10.09
C ALA A 119 -5.70 15.33 -8.66
N THR A 120 -4.42 15.60 -8.44
CA THR A 120 -3.87 15.91 -7.11
C THR A 120 -4.53 17.13 -6.45
N THR A 121 -4.75 18.23 -7.19
CA THR A 121 -5.38 19.44 -6.66
C THR A 121 -6.82 19.18 -6.18
N ALA A 122 -7.59 18.43 -6.96
CA ALA A 122 -8.96 18.07 -6.60
C ALA A 122 -8.98 17.13 -5.39
N TRP A 123 -8.03 16.18 -5.33
CA TRP A 123 -7.85 15.28 -4.20
C TRP A 123 -7.55 16.02 -2.89
N GLU A 124 -6.59 16.93 -2.91
CA GLU A 124 -6.21 17.71 -1.73
C GLU A 124 -7.35 18.63 -1.24
N ALA A 125 -8.14 19.19 -2.17
CA ALA A 125 -9.33 19.96 -1.81
C ALA A 125 -10.40 19.07 -1.15
N LEU A 126 -10.61 17.87 -1.69
CA LEU A 126 -11.56 16.91 -1.14
C LEU A 126 -11.10 16.41 0.25
N ALA A 127 -9.81 16.12 0.42
CA ALA A 127 -9.23 15.69 1.67
C ALA A 127 -9.43 16.73 2.79
N ARG A 128 -9.22 18.01 2.49
CA ARG A 128 -9.52 19.11 3.44
C ARG A 128 -10.99 19.15 3.85
N LYS A 129 -11.93 18.90 2.91
CA LYS A 129 -13.37 18.82 3.20
C LYS A 129 -13.71 17.73 4.22
N HIS A 130 -13.00 16.61 4.16
CA HIS A 130 -13.18 15.47 5.08
C HIS A 130 -12.31 15.52 6.33
N ASP A 131 -11.53 16.59 6.53
CA ASP A 131 -10.56 16.71 7.61
C ASP A 131 -9.57 15.54 7.65
N VAL A 132 -9.06 15.16 6.47
CA VAL A 132 -8.03 14.13 6.27
C VAL A 132 -6.78 14.77 5.69
N GLN A 133 -5.60 14.33 6.13
CA GLN A 133 -4.31 14.80 5.64
C GLN A 133 -3.59 13.66 4.89
N PRO A 134 -3.84 13.48 3.58
CA PRO A 134 -3.15 12.47 2.81
C PRO A 134 -1.69 12.86 2.59
N ILE A 135 -0.80 11.88 2.67
CA ILE A 135 0.63 12.08 2.44
C ILE A 135 0.97 11.55 1.05
N ARG A 136 1.50 12.41 0.16
CA ARG A 136 2.02 11.95 -1.13
C ARG A 136 3.31 11.15 -0.89
N ILE A 137 3.34 9.90 -1.38
CA ILE A 137 4.45 8.98 -1.15
C ILE A 137 5.20 8.59 -2.43
N GLY A 138 4.65 8.85 -3.61
CA GLY A 138 5.30 8.48 -4.87
C GLY A 138 4.40 8.55 -6.08
N ASP A 139 4.79 7.85 -7.14
CA ASP A 139 4.15 7.87 -8.45
C ASP A 139 4.07 6.48 -9.11
N VAL A 140 3.07 6.30 -9.95
CA VAL A 140 2.96 5.15 -10.85
C VAL A 140 3.87 5.36 -12.07
N THR A 141 4.64 4.33 -12.40
CA THR A 141 5.60 4.33 -13.53
C THR A 141 5.24 3.27 -14.57
N ASP A 142 5.94 3.25 -15.69
CA ASP A 142 5.88 2.21 -16.74
C ASP A 142 7.13 1.31 -16.72
N SER A 143 7.79 1.23 -15.57
CA SER A 143 9.06 0.49 -15.44
C SER A 143 8.90 -1.01 -15.21
N GLY A 144 7.69 -1.50 -14.88
CA GLY A 144 7.46 -2.87 -14.41
C GLY A 144 8.14 -3.19 -13.07
N ARG A 145 8.59 -2.17 -12.35
CA ARG A 145 9.35 -2.33 -11.10
C ARG A 145 8.63 -1.72 -9.91
N VAL A 146 8.84 -2.31 -8.75
CA VAL A 146 8.48 -1.77 -7.45
C VAL A 146 9.74 -1.15 -6.84
N VAL A 147 9.78 0.17 -6.76
CA VAL A 147 10.88 0.91 -6.15
C VAL A 147 10.40 1.50 -4.83
N LEU A 148 11.01 1.08 -3.73
CA LEU A 148 10.70 1.51 -2.36
C LEU A 148 11.96 2.16 -1.77
N GLY A 149 12.02 3.48 -1.75
CA GLY A 149 13.25 4.19 -1.41
C GLY A 149 14.40 3.81 -2.35
N GLU A 150 15.45 3.22 -1.79
CA GLU A 150 16.63 2.76 -2.53
C GLU A 150 16.50 1.32 -3.08
N SER A 151 15.53 0.56 -2.59
CA SER A 151 15.31 -0.83 -3.00
C SER A 151 14.48 -0.91 -4.28
N SER A 152 14.82 -1.85 -5.16
CA SER A 152 14.11 -2.02 -6.44
C SER A 152 13.94 -3.48 -6.78
N PHE A 153 12.68 -3.87 -7.06
CA PHE A 153 12.28 -5.24 -7.33
C PHE A 153 11.55 -5.31 -8.68
N ASP A 154 11.65 -6.44 -9.36
CA ASP A 154 10.83 -6.73 -10.53
C ASP A 154 9.42 -7.14 -10.10
N ALA A 155 8.38 -6.49 -10.64
CA ALA A 155 6.99 -6.74 -10.22
C ALA A 155 6.48 -8.14 -10.63
N ALA A 156 6.99 -8.70 -11.74
CA ALA A 156 6.61 -10.03 -12.16
C ALA A 156 7.23 -11.09 -11.24
N THR A 157 8.51 -10.93 -10.86
CA THR A 157 9.19 -11.79 -9.89
C THR A 157 8.48 -11.77 -8.53
N LEU A 158 8.09 -10.58 -8.02
CA LEU A 158 7.33 -10.48 -6.78
C LEU A 158 5.98 -11.19 -6.87
N PHE A 159 5.28 -11.04 -8.00
CA PHE A 159 4.02 -11.73 -8.22
C PHE A 159 4.19 -13.25 -8.26
N ASP A 160 5.25 -13.75 -8.88
CA ASP A 160 5.52 -15.19 -8.94
C ASP A 160 5.74 -15.79 -7.55
N VAL A 161 6.51 -15.12 -6.69
CA VAL A 161 6.70 -15.51 -5.29
C VAL A 161 5.37 -15.46 -4.52
N TRP A 162 4.61 -14.36 -4.64
CA TRP A 162 3.34 -14.18 -3.95
C TRP A 162 2.28 -15.21 -4.33
N SER A 163 2.22 -15.60 -5.63
CA SER A 163 1.22 -16.54 -6.13
C SER A 163 1.64 -18.01 -6.04
N ALA A 164 2.93 -18.31 -5.80
CA ALA A 164 3.46 -19.68 -5.81
C ALA A 164 2.72 -20.64 -4.86
N PRO A 165 2.36 -20.28 -3.61
CA PRO A 165 1.68 -21.21 -2.72
C PRO A 165 0.31 -21.66 -3.25
N LEU A 166 -0.45 -20.73 -3.88
CA LEU A 166 -1.76 -21.04 -4.46
C LEU A 166 -1.64 -21.87 -5.74
N ARG A 167 -0.66 -21.57 -6.60
CA ARG A 167 -0.42 -22.37 -7.82
C ARG A 167 -0.11 -23.82 -7.47
N GLY A 168 0.79 -24.05 -6.52
CA GLY A 168 1.14 -25.42 -6.09
C GLY A 168 -0.06 -26.20 -5.54
N PHE A 169 -1.03 -25.50 -4.92
CA PHE A 169 -2.25 -26.14 -4.45
C PHE A 169 -3.20 -26.53 -5.60
N TYR A 170 -3.37 -25.66 -6.60
CA TYR A 170 -4.27 -25.93 -7.74
C TYR A 170 -3.68 -26.96 -8.72
N ASP A 171 -2.38 -26.89 -8.99
CA ASP A 171 -1.71 -27.86 -9.88
C ASP A 171 -1.76 -29.28 -9.30
N ALA A 172 -1.64 -29.45 -7.98
CA ALA A 172 -1.75 -30.76 -7.32
C ALA A 172 -3.17 -31.39 -7.43
N THR A 173 -4.22 -30.57 -7.57
CA THR A 173 -5.60 -31.09 -7.71
C THR A 173 -5.96 -31.52 -9.14
N GLU A 174 -5.20 -31.09 -10.16
CA GLU A 174 -5.39 -31.52 -11.56
C GLU A 174 -4.71 -32.86 -11.84
N GLU A 175 -3.68 -33.26 -11.09
CA GLU A 175 -3.02 -34.57 -11.23
C GLU A 175 -3.79 -35.73 -10.59
N GLU A 176 -4.77 -35.45 -9.70
CA GLU A 176 -5.60 -36.47 -9.01
C GLU A 176 -6.98 -36.67 -9.69
N SER A 177 -7.27 -36.02 -10.79
CA SER A 177 -8.54 -36.11 -11.52
C SER A 177 -8.37 -36.78 -12.90
#